data_ca8af7edea77b0560621cb2700001b13
#
_entry.id   ca8af7edea77b0560621cb2700001b13
#
_cell.length_a   1.000
_cell.length_b   1.000
_cell.length_c   1.000
_cell.angle_alpha   90.00
_cell.angle_beta   90.00
_cell.angle_gamma   90.00
#
_symmetry.space_group_name_H-M   'P 1'
#
loop_
_entity.id
_entity.type
_entity.pdbx_description
1 polymer ?
#
loop_
_entity_poly.entity_id
_entity_poly.type
_entity_poly.pdbx_seq_one_letter_code
_entity_poly.pdbx_strand_id
1 'polypeptide(L)'
;AHQWFGDLVTAESSKHHWLQEGFATYYALLAEKELYGEDYFYSYLYEKAQQLKFASRTDTIPVLNAKASSLTFYEKGAWALFVLHQKIGDKAFKKAIKNYLKKHAFQTVNTNDFFVEIEKVAAFDTKLFSKVWLEDYKFNTLEANDLLKKNAAIKVQLELDQLRNTPLAEKKDFLMKVLQSDVYYTVKESVIFQLRKESYDDIKELLVLAMATKNWSIRQKIANLFPKVPEAFKADYETMLTDASYQTQEIALFQLWNSFEN
;
A
#
# COMPACT_ATOMS: atom_id res chain seq x y z
N ALA A 1 -13.54 9.89 -10.27
CA ALA A 1 -12.54 10.89 -10.61
C ALA A 1 -12.42 11.11 -12.12
N HIS A 2 -12.70 10.11 -12.96
CA HIS A 2 -12.55 10.19 -14.44
C HIS A 2 -13.41 11.27 -15.12
N GLN A 3 -14.52 11.69 -14.54
CA GLN A 3 -15.28 12.84 -15.03
C GLN A 3 -14.46 14.14 -15.13
N TRP A 4 -13.45 14.29 -14.26
CA TRP A 4 -12.52 15.42 -14.32
C TRP A 4 -11.23 15.08 -15.06
N PHE A 5 -10.65 13.92 -14.74
CA PHE A 5 -9.39 13.44 -15.31
C PHE A 5 -9.68 12.28 -16.27
N GLY A 6 -9.93 12.60 -17.51
CA GLY A 6 -10.39 11.70 -18.57
C GLY A 6 -11.39 12.41 -19.47
N ASP A 7 -12.53 12.85 -18.91
CA ASP A 7 -13.62 13.46 -19.70
C ASP A 7 -13.45 14.99 -19.81
N LEU A 8 -13.27 15.72 -18.67
CA LEU A 8 -13.12 17.17 -18.72
C LEU A 8 -11.77 17.60 -19.29
N VAL A 9 -10.70 16.90 -18.91
CA VAL A 9 -9.35 17.06 -19.50
C VAL A 9 -8.86 15.70 -19.95
N THR A 10 -8.45 15.58 -21.20
CA THR A 10 -8.06 14.31 -21.82
C THR A 10 -6.58 14.33 -22.17
N ALA A 11 -5.83 13.26 -21.87
CA ALA A 11 -4.42 13.17 -22.27
C ALA A 11 -4.29 13.17 -23.80
N GLU A 12 -3.37 13.98 -24.35
CA GLU A 12 -3.15 14.10 -25.80
C GLU A 12 -2.63 12.81 -26.45
N SER A 13 -2.02 11.94 -25.66
CA SER A 13 -1.50 10.66 -26.11
C SER A 13 -1.27 9.70 -24.93
N SER A 14 -1.07 8.43 -25.24
CA SER A 14 -0.76 7.38 -24.25
C SER A 14 0.49 7.70 -23.38
N LYS A 15 1.40 8.50 -23.90
CA LYS A 15 2.58 8.97 -23.13
C LYS A 15 2.19 9.77 -21.88
N HIS A 16 1.02 10.37 -21.88
CA HIS A 16 0.54 11.24 -20.81
C HIS A 16 -0.66 10.65 -20.03
N HIS A 17 -0.95 9.35 -20.17
CA HIS A 17 -2.06 8.69 -19.50
C HIS A 17 -2.02 8.80 -17.97
N TRP A 18 -0.86 8.99 -17.35
CA TRP A 18 -0.76 9.23 -15.91
C TRP A 18 -1.57 10.46 -15.44
N LEU A 19 -1.83 11.43 -16.35
CA LEU A 19 -2.70 12.60 -16.09
C LEU A 19 -4.18 12.22 -15.94
N GLN A 20 -4.57 11.04 -16.39
CA GLN A 20 -5.91 10.49 -16.21
C GLN A 20 -5.88 9.44 -15.09
N GLU A 21 -5.12 8.39 -15.27
CA GLU A 21 -5.13 7.22 -14.39
C GLU A 21 -4.45 7.48 -13.05
N GLY A 22 -3.32 8.16 -13.04
CA GLY A 22 -2.63 8.55 -11.80
C GLY A 22 -3.47 9.51 -10.97
N PHE A 23 -4.10 10.51 -11.60
CA PHE A 23 -5.02 11.42 -10.91
C PHE A 23 -6.25 10.70 -10.39
N ALA A 24 -6.89 9.84 -11.20
CA ALA A 24 -8.06 9.09 -10.78
C ALA A 24 -7.76 8.20 -9.58
N THR A 25 -6.63 7.50 -9.60
CA THR A 25 -6.15 6.66 -8.50
C THR A 25 -5.87 7.49 -7.25
N TYR A 26 -5.14 8.59 -7.39
CA TYR A 26 -4.79 9.42 -6.25
C TYR A 26 -6.02 10.09 -5.59
N TYR A 27 -6.98 10.58 -6.39
CA TYR A 27 -8.20 11.18 -5.86
C TYR A 27 -9.16 10.13 -5.26
N ALA A 28 -9.19 8.90 -5.79
CA ALA A 28 -9.90 7.80 -5.15
C ALA A 28 -9.30 7.51 -3.78
N LEU A 29 -7.97 7.41 -3.69
CA LEU A 29 -7.26 7.16 -2.44
C LEU A 29 -7.45 8.31 -1.42
N LEU A 30 -7.53 9.57 -1.87
CA LEU A 30 -7.85 10.70 -0.99
C LEU A 30 -9.29 10.61 -0.44
N ALA A 31 -10.26 10.18 -1.26
CA ALA A 31 -11.62 9.96 -0.81
C ALA A 31 -11.71 8.78 0.18
N GLU A 32 -10.99 7.70 -0.07
CA GLU A 32 -10.88 6.56 0.85
C GLU A 32 -10.20 6.96 2.16
N LYS A 33 -9.23 7.88 2.13
CA LYS A 33 -8.63 8.46 3.35
C LYS A 33 -9.68 9.12 4.25
N GLU A 34 -10.62 9.86 3.68
CA GLU A 34 -11.70 10.49 4.43
C GLU A 34 -12.69 9.47 5.03
N LEU A 35 -12.85 8.31 4.37
CA LEU A 35 -13.77 7.27 4.83
C LEU A 35 -13.12 6.31 5.84
N TYR A 36 -11.87 5.92 5.62
CA TYR A 36 -11.19 4.84 6.33
C TYR A 36 -10.00 5.31 7.18
N GLY A 37 -9.63 6.58 7.10
CA GLY A 37 -8.60 7.20 7.92
C GLY A 37 -7.18 7.15 7.34
N GLU A 38 -6.27 7.77 8.09
CA GLU A 38 -4.87 7.92 7.66
C GLU A 38 -4.12 6.61 7.56
N ASP A 39 -4.33 5.69 8.50
CA ASP A 39 -3.63 4.41 8.51
C ASP A 39 -3.98 3.56 7.29
N TYR A 40 -5.23 3.57 6.84
CA TYR A 40 -5.63 2.97 5.57
C TYR A 40 -4.88 3.59 4.40
N PHE A 41 -4.87 4.92 4.31
CA PHE A 41 -4.20 5.66 3.24
C PHE A 41 -2.71 5.34 3.15
N TYR A 42 -2.01 5.39 4.27
CA TYR A 42 -0.58 5.09 4.30
C TYR A 42 -0.27 3.61 4.10
N SER A 43 -1.14 2.71 4.56
CA SER A 43 -1.01 1.26 4.29
C SER A 43 -1.14 0.95 2.80
N TYR A 44 -2.09 1.58 2.11
CA TYR A 44 -2.21 1.47 0.66
C TYR A 44 -0.94 1.96 -0.05
N LEU A 45 -0.48 3.16 0.28
CA LEU A 45 0.75 3.72 -0.30
C LEU A 45 1.96 2.81 -0.05
N TYR A 46 2.10 2.25 1.15
CA TYR A 46 3.17 1.32 1.47
C TYR A 46 3.08 0.06 0.60
N GLU A 47 1.92 -0.56 0.49
CA GLU A 47 1.71 -1.75 -0.35
C GLU A 47 2.10 -1.47 -1.80
N LYS A 48 1.62 -0.36 -2.37
CA LYS A 48 1.93 0.03 -3.75
C LYS A 48 3.41 0.37 -3.93
N ALA A 49 4.07 0.97 -2.94
CA ALA A 49 5.51 1.19 -2.96
C ALA A 49 6.29 -0.14 -3.05
N GLN A 50 5.87 -1.17 -2.31
CA GLN A 50 6.51 -2.50 -2.40
C GLN A 50 6.28 -3.14 -3.78
N GLN A 51 5.07 -3.05 -4.33
CA GLN A 51 4.75 -3.54 -5.68
C GLN A 51 5.59 -2.83 -6.75
N LEU A 52 5.67 -1.50 -6.72
CA LEU A 52 6.45 -0.68 -7.66
C LEU A 52 7.95 -0.96 -7.55
N LYS A 53 8.48 -1.08 -6.33
CA LYS A 53 9.87 -1.48 -6.09
C LYS A 53 10.19 -2.84 -6.68
N PHE A 54 9.28 -3.81 -6.53
CA PHE A 54 9.45 -5.14 -7.10
C PHE A 54 9.38 -5.12 -8.62
N ALA A 55 8.36 -4.45 -9.18
CA ALA A 55 8.14 -4.32 -10.62
C ALA A 55 9.31 -3.66 -11.33
N SER A 56 9.96 -2.65 -10.71
CA SER A 56 11.14 -1.95 -11.29
C SER A 56 12.34 -2.86 -11.56
N ARG A 57 12.31 -4.12 -11.15
CA ARG A 57 13.35 -5.10 -11.47
C ARG A 57 13.25 -5.63 -12.90
N THR A 58 12.06 -5.61 -13.48
CA THR A 58 11.77 -6.17 -14.81
C THR A 58 11.06 -5.18 -15.72
N ASP A 59 10.21 -4.30 -15.19
CA ASP A 59 9.57 -3.22 -15.94
C ASP A 59 10.48 -1.99 -15.95
N THR A 60 11.13 -1.76 -17.08
CA THR A 60 12.07 -0.64 -17.30
C THR A 60 11.44 0.49 -18.11
N ILE A 61 10.10 0.53 -18.19
CA ILE A 61 9.40 1.56 -18.95
C ILE A 61 8.92 2.66 -17.99
N PRO A 62 9.33 3.93 -18.21
CA PRO A 62 8.94 5.05 -17.34
C PRO A 62 7.48 5.46 -17.55
N VAL A 63 6.99 6.31 -16.64
CA VAL A 63 5.60 6.83 -16.69
C VAL A 63 5.35 7.63 -17.99
N LEU A 64 6.30 8.46 -18.41
CA LEU A 64 6.19 9.24 -19.66
C LEU A 64 6.54 8.41 -20.89
N ASN A 65 5.90 7.26 -21.05
CA ASN A 65 6.07 6.39 -22.21
C ASN A 65 4.73 5.75 -22.61
N ALA A 66 4.42 5.78 -23.90
CA ALA A 66 3.17 5.22 -24.42
C ALA A 66 3.01 3.69 -24.20
N LYS A 67 4.11 3.00 -23.88
CA LYS A 67 4.13 1.55 -23.61
C LYS A 67 4.17 1.22 -22.12
N ALA A 68 4.04 2.22 -21.24
CA ALA A 68 4.04 1.99 -19.80
C ALA A 68 2.90 1.04 -19.39
N SER A 69 3.16 0.21 -18.38
CA SER A 69 2.17 -0.74 -17.86
C SER A 69 1.05 -0.04 -17.08
N SER A 70 -0.07 -0.72 -16.88
CA SER A 70 -1.14 -0.23 -16.01
C SER A 70 -0.62 0.12 -14.61
N LEU A 71 0.20 -0.75 -14.01
CA LEU A 71 0.83 -0.47 -12.70
C LEU A 71 1.59 0.87 -12.71
N THR A 72 2.29 1.16 -13.81
CA THR A 72 3.08 2.39 -13.96
C THR A 72 2.18 3.62 -14.13
N PHE A 73 1.16 3.57 -14.96
CA PHE A 73 0.25 4.72 -15.13
C PHE A 73 -0.57 5.02 -13.89
N TYR A 74 -1.16 3.98 -13.28
CA TYR A 74 -2.05 4.12 -12.13
C TYR A 74 -1.25 4.40 -10.86
N GLU A 75 -0.43 3.43 -10.45
CA GLU A 75 0.15 3.46 -9.10
C GLU A 75 1.39 4.35 -9.01
N LYS A 76 2.32 4.28 -9.97
CA LYS A 76 3.47 5.19 -9.96
C LYS A 76 3.05 6.62 -10.29
N GLY A 77 2.04 6.81 -11.16
CA GLY A 77 1.42 8.11 -11.40
C GLY A 77 0.79 8.70 -10.15
N ALA A 78 0.01 7.90 -9.40
CA ALA A 78 -0.57 8.33 -8.12
C ALA A 78 0.51 8.64 -7.07
N TRP A 79 1.57 7.84 -6.99
CA TRP A 79 2.73 8.12 -6.14
C TRP A 79 3.42 9.43 -6.47
N ALA A 80 3.61 9.72 -7.77
CA ALA A 80 4.17 10.99 -8.21
C ALA A 80 3.30 12.17 -7.75
N LEU A 81 1.98 12.05 -7.85
CA LEU A 81 1.05 13.09 -7.35
C LEU A 81 1.09 13.22 -5.82
N PHE A 82 1.18 12.12 -5.09
CA PHE A 82 1.36 12.16 -3.64
C PHE A 82 2.63 12.91 -3.25
N VAL A 83 3.78 12.58 -3.87
CA VAL A 83 5.06 13.26 -3.62
C VAL A 83 4.97 14.74 -3.96
N LEU A 84 4.42 15.08 -5.12
CA LEU A 84 4.21 16.47 -5.52
C LEU A 84 3.37 17.23 -4.50
N HIS A 85 2.24 16.65 -4.09
CA HIS A 85 1.35 17.21 -3.08
C HIS A 85 2.07 17.45 -1.75
N GLN A 86 2.88 16.48 -1.28
CA GLN A 86 3.67 16.62 -0.06
C GLN A 86 4.74 17.72 -0.15
N LYS A 87 5.32 17.95 -1.33
CA LYS A 87 6.36 18.95 -1.54
C LYS A 87 5.83 20.38 -1.63
N ILE A 88 4.71 20.59 -2.32
CA ILE A 88 4.18 21.95 -2.53
C ILE A 88 3.09 22.34 -1.51
N GLY A 89 2.57 21.35 -0.76
CA GLY A 89 1.54 21.54 0.25
C GLY A 89 0.11 21.61 -0.32
N ASP A 90 -0.86 21.33 0.53
CA ASP A 90 -2.28 21.17 0.17
C ASP A 90 -2.88 22.39 -0.53
N LYS A 91 -2.61 23.60 -0.01
CA LYS A 91 -3.15 24.85 -0.58
C LYS A 91 -2.66 25.10 -2.02
N ALA A 92 -1.36 24.93 -2.27
CA ALA A 92 -0.80 25.12 -3.59
C ALA A 92 -1.26 24.03 -4.56
N PHE A 93 -1.27 22.76 -4.11
CA PHE A 93 -1.72 21.63 -4.90
C PHE A 93 -3.18 21.80 -5.35
N LYS A 94 -4.10 22.07 -4.43
CA LYS A 94 -5.52 22.31 -4.75
C LYS A 94 -5.71 23.51 -5.71
N LYS A 95 -4.93 24.57 -5.52
CA LYS A 95 -4.98 25.74 -6.42
C LYS A 95 -4.50 25.41 -7.84
N ALA A 96 -3.41 24.66 -7.96
CA ALA A 96 -2.88 24.23 -9.25
C ALA A 96 -3.90 23.35 -10.00
N ILE A 97 -4.47 22.36 -9.32
CA ILE A 97 -5.50 21.48 -9.90
C ILE A 97 -6.72 22.27 -10.37
N LYS A 98 -7.23 23.19 -9.54
CA LYS A 98 -8.36 24.04 -9.92
C LYS A 98 -8.09 24.88 -11.15
N ASN A 99 -6.89 25.45 -11.24
CA ASN A 99 -6.46 26.24 -12.40
C ASN A 99 -6.33 25.35 -13.65
N TYR A 100 -5.68 24.21 -13.52
CA TYR A 100 -5.50 23.23 -14.58
C TYR A 100 -6.82 22.80 -15.18
N LEU A 101 -7.78 22.30 -14.36
CA LEU A 101 -9.09 21.87 -14.83
C LEU A 101 -9.90 23.03 -15.46
N LYS A 102 -9.84 24.24 -14.88
CA LYS A 102 -10.55 25.40 -15.42
C LYS A 102 -9.97 25.84 -16.76
N LYS A 103 -8.66 25.89 -16.89
CA LYS A 103 -7.97 26.40 -18.08
C LYS A 103 -8.09 25.44 -19.27
N HIS A 104 -8.02 24.14 -19.00
CA HIS A 104 -7.97 23.11 -20.02
C HIS A 104 -9.27 22.30 -20.15
N ALA A 105 -10.39 22.84 -19.64
CA ALA A 105 -11.70 22.18 -19.75
C ALA A 105 -12.04 21.86 -21.21
N PHE A 106 -12.41 20.60 -21.48
CA PHE A 106 -12.74 20.06 -22.80
C PHE A 106 -11.58 20.12 -23.83
N GLN A 107 -10.33 20.10 -23.34
CA GLN A 107 -9.14 20.09 -24.17
C GLN A 107 -8.30 18.83 -23.94
N THR A 108 -7.47 18.52 -24.93
CA THR A 108 -6.37 17.57 -24.75
C THR A 108 -5.17 18.24 -24.09
N VAL A 109 -4.48 17.51 -23.22
CA VAL A 109 -3.42 18.02 -22.36
C VAL A 109 -2.21 17.10 -22.32
N ASN A 110 -1.06 17.68 -22.04
CA ASN A 110 0.16 16.95 -21.76
C ASN A 110 0.74 17.30 -20.38
N THR A 111 1.80 16.62 -19.99
CA THR A 111 2.44 16.81 -18.69
C THR A 111 2.90 18.25 -18.45
N ASN A 112 3.36 18.96 -19.49
CA ASN A 112 3.81 20.35 -19.35
C ASN A 112 2.65 21.30 -19.06
N ASP A 113 1.46 21.06 -19.61
CA ASP A 113 0.27 21.86 -19.31
C ASP A 113 -0.08 21.86 -17.83
N PHE A 114 0.07 20.70 -17.18
CA PHE A 114 -0.10 20.57 -15.74
C PHE A 114 1.04 21.25 -14.96
N PHE A 115 2.29 21.05 -15.37
CA PHE A 115 3.46 21.63 -14.69
C PHE A 115 3.45 23.16 -14.70
N VAL A 116 3.03 23.78 -15.79
CA VAL A 116 2.86 25.26 -15.86
C VAL A 116 1.92 25.77 -14.77
N GLU A 117 0.86 25.03 -14.42
CA GLU A 117 -0.05 25.45 -13.36
C GLU A 117 0.55 25.23 -11.95
N ILE A 118 1.44 24.24 -11.78
CA ILE A 118 2.23 24.06 -10.56
C ILE A 118 3.19 25.22 -10.35
N GLU A 119 3.96 25.58 -11.36
CA GLU A 119 4.98 26.66 -11.30
C GLU A 119 4.36 28.04 -11.01
N LYS A 120 3.10 28.28 -11.40
CA LYS A 120 2.36 29.51 -11.07
C LYS A 120 2.02 29.65 -9.59
N VAL A 121 1.95 28.55 -8.85
CA VAL A 121 1.45 28.57 -7.47
C VAL A 121 2.49 28.17 -6.44
N ALA A 122 3.61 27.60 -6.86
CA ALA A 122 4.71 27.16 -6.01
C ALA A 122 6.05 27.37 -6.71
N ALA A 123 7.06 27.77 -5.95
CA ALA A 123 8.46 27.74 -6.41
C ALA A 123 8.95 26.30 -6.37
N PHE A 124 8.73 25.55 -7.46
CA PHE A 124 8.98 24.12 -7.53
C PHE A 124 9.66 23.74 -8.85
N ASP A 125 10.74 22.95 -8.78
CA ASP A 125 11.45 22.46 -9.97
C ASP A 125 10.72 21.25 -10.57
N THR A 126 9.78 21.53 -11.49
CA THR A 126 9.02 20.52 -12.21
C THR A 126 9.88 19.65 -13.13
N LYS A 127 11.01 20.19 -13.63
CA LYS A 127 11.93 19.45 -14.51
C LYS A 127 12.68 18.39 -13.73
N LEU A 128 13.23 18.74 -12.55
CA LEU A 128 13.87 17.78 -11.69
C LEU A 128 12.87 16.72 -11.19
N PHE A 129 11.66 17.13 -10.83
CA PHE A 129 10.60 16.22 -10.45
C PHE A 129 10.24 15.23 -11.57
N SER A 130 10.05 15.72 -12.81
CA SER A 130 9.77 14.89 -13.97
C SER A 130 10.86 13.83 -14.17
N LYS A 131 12.12 14.27 -14.15
CA LYS A 131 13.28 13.39 -14.32
C LYS A 131 13.27 12.23 -13.30
N VAL A 132 12.95 12.51 -12.04
CA VAL A 132 13.02 11.51 -10.95
C VAL A 132 11.79 10.62 -10.91
N TRP A 133 10.58 11.17 -11.10
CA TRP A 133 9.34 10.45 -10.87
C TRP A 133 8.62 9.95 -12.12
N LEU A 134 8.81 10.63 -13.25
CA LEU A 134 8.08 10.32 -14.47
C LEU A 134 8.95 9.76 -15.60
N GLU A 135 10.23 10.15 -15.67
CA GLU A 135 11.16 9.74 -16.74
C GLU A 135 12.11 8.62 -16.31
N ASP A 136 12.39 8.46 -15.02
CA ASP A 136 13.10 7.29 -14.51
C ASP A 136 12.10 6.12 -14.36
N TYR A 137 12.46 4.93 -14.83
CA TYR A 137 11.66 3.72 -14.63
C TYR A 137 11.73 3.21 -13.19
N LYS A 138 12.84 3.47 -12.48
CA LYS A 138 13.01 3.04 -11.10
C LYS A 138 12.03 3.77 -10.17
N PHE A 139 11.54 3.04 -9.18
CA PHE A 139 10.77 3.66 -8.12
C PHE A 139 11.71 4.25 -7.05
N ASN A 140 11.57 5.53 -6.73
CA ASN A 140 12.40 6.22 -5.73
C ASN A 140 12.03 5.79 -4.31
N THR A 141 12.53 4.63 -3.92
CA THR A 141 12.22 3.98 -2.62
C THR A 141 12.71 4.81 -1.43
N LEU A 142 13.82 5.55 -1.56
CA LEU A 142 14.36 6.34 -0.46
C LEU A 142 13.39 7.46 -0.07
N GLU A 143 13.02 8.27 -1.03
CA GLU A 143 12.08 9.38 -0.82
C GLU A 143 10.68 8.87 -0.41
N ALA A 144 10.23 7.77 -1.01
CA ALA A 144 8.97 7.14 -0.64
C ALA A 144 8.97 6.68 0.83
N ASN A 145 10.02 6.03 1.30
CA ASN A 145 10.14 5.61 2.70
C ASN A 145 10.18 6.79 3.67
N ASP A 146 10.85 7.90 3.30
CA ASP A 146 10.89 9.08 4.15
C ASP A 146 9.50 9.74 4.30
N LEU A 147 8.69 9.71 3.25
CA LEU A 147 7.30 10.16 3.30
C LEU A 147 6.41 9.19 4.10
N LEU A 148 6.59 7.90 3.91
CA LEU A 148 5.84 6.85 4.61
C LEU A 148 6.08 6.86 6.12
N LYS A 149 7.30 7.14 6.58
CA LYS A 149 7.65 7.25 8.01
C LYS A 149 6.91 8.35 8.76
N LYS A 150 6.21 9.25 8.08
CA LYS A 150 5.35 10.25 8.71
C LYS A 150 4.15 9.63 9.42
N ASN A 151 3.70 8.44 8.98
CA ASN A 151 2.68 7.65 9.65
C ASN A 151 3.30 6.69 10.66
N ALA A 152 2.78 6.68 11.89
CA ALA A 152 3.34 5.88 12.99
C ALA A 152 3.23 4.37 12.73
N ALA A 153 2.10 3.89 12.16
CA ALA A 153 1.91 2.48 11.85
C ALA A 153 2.91 2.01 10.77
N ILE A 154 3.11 2.82 9.72
CA ILE A 154 4.06 2.47 8.67
C ILE A 154 5.51 2.57 9.12
N LYS A 155 5.82 3.45 10.08
CA LYS A 155 7.14 3.45 10.71
C LYS A 155 7.44 2.09 11.36
N VAL A 156 6.50 1.53 12.12
CA VAL A 156 6.61 0.19 12.71
C VAL A 156 6.69 -0.89 11.63
N GLN A 157 5.91 -0.76 10.55
CA GLN A 157 5.97 -1.69 9.41
C GLN A 157 7.37 -1.72 8.77
N LEU A 158 7.99 -0.58 8.57
CA LEU A 158 9.34 -0.49 8.00
C LEU A 158 10.41 -1.07 8.95
N GLU A 159 10.23 -0.96 10.26
CA GLU A 159 11.08 -1.64 11.26
C GLU A 159 10.91 -3.15 11.19
N LEU A 160 9.66 -3.66 11.09
CA LEU A 160 9.37 -5.08 10.87
C LEU A 160 10.02 -5.62 9.59
N ASP A 161 10.02 -4.84 8.51
CA ASP A 161 10.64 -5.26 7.25
C ASP A 161 12.15 -5.46 7.38
N GLN A 162 12.83 -4.65 8.19
CA GLN A 162 14.26 -4.80 8.46
C GLN A 162 14.55 -6.08 9.23
N LEU A 163 13.62 -6.52 10.10
CA LEU A 163 13.75 -7.74 10.90
C LEU A 163 13.29 -9.01 10.17
N ARG A 164 12.89 -8.93 8.90
CA ARG A 164 12.34 -10.08 8.16
C ARG A 164 13.24 -11.33 8.18
N ASN A 165 14.54 -11.14 8.06
CA ASN A 165 15.54 -12.21 8.03
C ASN A 165 16.26 -12.42 9.37
N THR A 166 15.87 -11.70 10.42
CA THR A 166 16.41 -11.85 11.76
C THR A 166 15.82 -13.12 12.39
N PRO A 167 16.62 -13.94 13.10
CA PRO A 167 16.11 -15.11 13.84
C PRO A 167 14.98 -14.74 14.80
N LEU A 168 14.01 -15.64 14.99
CA LEU A 168 12.85 -15.39 15.84
C LEU A 168 13.24 -15.00 17.27
N ALA A 169 14.22 -15.69 17.85
CA ALA A 169 14.68 -15.43 19.21
C ALA A 169 15.15 -13.98 19.45
N GLU A 170 15.70 -13.33 18.42
CA GLU A 170 16.21 -11.95 18.52
C GLU A 170 15.10 -10.89 18.32
N LYS A 171 14.02 -11.25 17.63
CA LYS A 171 12.91 -10.31 17.31
C LYS A 171 11.61 -10.60 18.07
N LYS A 172 11.50 -11.71 18.79
CA LYS A 172 10.26 -12.17 19.43
C LYS A 172 9.64 -11.10 20.33
N ASP A 173 10.41 -10.44 21.15
CA ASP A 173 9.93 -9.38 22.07
C ASP A 173 9.35 -8.19 21.28
N PHE A 174 9.98 -7.81 20.17
CA PHE A 174 9.46 -6.76 19.31
C PHE A 174 8.12 -7.17 18.66
N LEU A 175 8.03 -8.40 18.14
CA LEU A 175 6.79 -8.91 17.56
C LEU A 175 5.64 -8.96 18.59
N MET A 176 5.93 -9.38 19.83
CA MET A 176 4.95 -9.36 20.93
C MET A 176 4.45 -7.93 21.21
N LYS A 177 5.35 -6.96 21.32
CA LYS A 177 4.99 -5.54 21.51
C LYS A 177 4.09 -5.02 20.40
N VAL A 178 4.39 -5.36 19.14
CA VAL A 178 3.56 -4.97 18.00
C VAL A 178 2.16 -5.56 18.10
N LEU A 179 2.03 -6.85 18.44
CA LEU A 179 0.72 -7.50 18.59
C LEU A 179 -0.12 -6.92 19.73
N GLN A 180 0.52 -6.49 20.82
CA GLN A 180 -0.12 -5.88 21.99
C GLN A 180 -0.48 -4.40 21.79
N SER A 181 0.15 -3.70 20.87
CA SER A 181 -0.08 -2.28 20.63
C SER A 181 -1.38 -2.03 19.85
N ASP A 182 -1.82 -0.75 19.81
CA ASP A 182 -2.96 -0.29 19.01
C ASP A 182 -2.57 0.03 17.56
N VAL A 183 -1.45 -0.51 17.06
CA VAL A 183 -1.02 -0.29 15.69
C VAL A 183 -2.05 -0.83 14.69
N TYR A 184 -2.13 -0.20 13.55
CA TYR A 184 -3.06 -0.60 12.49
C TYR A 184 -2.91 -2.08 12.11
N TYR A 185 -4.02 -2.76 11.90
CA TYR A 185 -4.08 -4.23 11.81
C TYR A 185 -3.19 -4.83 10.72
N THR A 186 -2.94 -4.12 9.60
CA THR A 186 -2.06 -4.61 8.53
C THR A 186 -0.61 -4.83 8.99
N VAL A 187 -0.16 -4.05 9.98
CA VAL A 187 1.15 -4.24 10.61
C VAL A 187 1.18 -5.54 11.41
N LYS A 188 0.09 -5.86 12.14
CA LYS A 188 -0.05 -7.14 12.85
C LYS A 188 -0.13 -8.33 11.89
N GLU A 189 -0.78 -8.18 10.74
CA GLU A 189 -0.75 -9.20 9.66
C GLU A 189 0.68 -9.47 9.19
N SER A 190 1.51 -8.43 9.09
CA SER A 190 2.91 -8.57 8.72
C SER A 190 3.72 -9.34 9.77
N VAL A 191 3.35 -9.25 11.05
CA VAL A 191 3.91 -10.13 12.11
C VAL A 191 3.56 -11.58 11.79
N ILE A 192 2.28 -11.91 11.57
CA ILE A 192 1.86 -13.28 11.27
C ILE A 192 2.58 -13.82 10.03
N PHE A 193 2.74 -13.00 9.01
CA PHE A 193 3.50 -13.38 7.82
C PHE A 193 4.94 -13.79 8.13
N GLN A 194 5.61 -13.16 9.09
CA GLN A 194 6.97 -13.50 9.47
C GLN A 194 7.07 -14.80 10.26
N LEU A 195 5.97 -15.32 10.81
CA LEU A 195 5.93 -16.57 11.59
C LEU A 195 5.80 -17.83 10.73
N ARG A 196 5.57 -17.74 9.43
CA ARG A 196 5.21 -18.87 8.55
C ARG A 196 6.21 -20.01 8.47
N LYS A 197 7.46 -19.80 8.87
CA LYS A 197 8.51 -20.83 8.82
C LYS A 197 8.89 -21.35 10.20
N GLU A 198 8.28 -20.82 11.23
CA GLU A 198 8.58 -21.14 12.62
C GLU A 198 7.73 -22.33 13.09
N SER A 199 8.23 -23.07 14.08
CA SER A 199 7.45 -24.15 14.71
C SER A 199 6.35 -23.58 15.58
N TYR A 200 5.24 -24.32 15.74
CA TYR A 200 4.14 -23.91 16.62
C TYR A 200 4.61 -23.63 18.06
N ASP A 201 5.49 -24.48 18.60
CA ASP A 201 5.99 -24.34 19.96
C ASP A 201 6.75 -23.03 20.19
N ASP A 202 7.47 -22.55 19.17
CA ASP A 202 8.23 -21.31 19.26
C ASP A 202 7.34 -20.06 19.20
N ILE A 203 6.17 -20.16 18.51
CA ILE A 203 5.29 -19.02 18.22
C ILE A 203 3.97 -19.01 18.98
N LYS A 204 3.65 -20.02 19.77
CA LYS A 204 2.35 -20.16 20.45
C LYS A 204 1.92 -18.91 21.23
N GLU A 205 2.86 -18.26 21.94
CA GLU A 205 2.57 -17.03 22.69
C GLU A 205 2.19 -15.87 21.78
N LEU A 206 2.84 -15.74 20.62
CA LEU A 206 2.52 -14.74 19.60
C LEU A 206 1.14 -15.02 19.00
N LEU A 207 0.78 -16.30 18.78
CA LEU A 207 -0.53 -16.66 18.26
C LEU A 207 -1.65 -16.36 19.26
N VAL A 208 -1.44 -16.60 20.56
CA VAL A 208 -2.39 -16.22 21.61
C VAL A 208 -2.67 -14.71 21.57
N LEU A 209 -1.62 -13.88 21.49
CA LEU A 209 -1.77 -12.42 21.37
C LEU A 209 -2.50 -12.02 20.09
N ALA A 210 -2.17 -12.63 18.97
CA ALA A 210 -2.80 -12.34 17.69
C ALA A 210 -4.29 -12.73 17.66
N MET A 211 -4.64 -13.91 18.19
CA MET A 211 -6.02 -14.37 18.33
C MET A 211 -6.84 -13.47 19.27
N ALA A 212 -6.22 -12.95 20.34
CA ALA A 212 -6.86 -12.04 21.29
C ALA A 212 -7.28 -10.69 20.65
N THR A 213 -6.71 -10.31 19.52
CA THR A 213 -7.12 -9.08 18.79
C THR A 213 -8.55 -9.13 18.28
N LYS A 214 -9.12 -10.35 18.11
CA LYS A 214 -10.44 -10.60 17.51
C LYS A 214 -10.66 -9.97 16.12
N ASN A 215 -9.59 -9.48 15.50
CA ASN A 215 -9.66 -8.92 14.16
C ASN A 215 -9.77 -10.05 13.14
N TRP A 216 -10.80 -10.03 12.32
CA TRP A 216 -11.09 -11.08 11.34
C TRP A 216 -9.97 -11.29 10.34
N SER A 217 -9.31 -10.21 9.90
CA SER A 217 -8.23 -10.27 8.91
C SER A 217 -6.97 -10.94 9.48
N ILE A 218 -6.61 -10.61 10.73
CA ILE A 218 -5.52 -11.27 11.47
C ILE A 218 -5.84 -12.76 11.66
N ARG A 219 -7.07 -13.11 12.08
CA ARG A 219 -7.52 -14.49 12.24
C ARG A 219 -7.45 -15.27 10.93
N GLN A 220 -7.83 -14.66 9.81
CA GLN A 220 -7.70 -15.24 8.48
C GLN A 220 -6.24 -15.53 8.09
N LYS A 221 -5.29 -14.63 8.45
CA LYS A 221 -3.86 -14.89 8.25
C LYS A 221 -3.37 -16.05 9.09
N ILE A 222 -3.85 -16.18 10.33
CA ILE A 222 -3.52 -17.32 11.21
C ILE A 222 -4.12 -18.62 10.64
N ALA A 223 -5.35 -18.60 10.11
CA ALA A 223 -5.97 -19.76 9.48
C ALA A 223 -5.12 -20.32 8.31
N ASN A 224 -4.41 -19.46 7.60
CA ASN A 224 -3.51 -19.84 6.50
C ASN A 224 -2.05 -20.07 6.93
N LEU A 225 -1.74 -20.02 8.23
CA LEU A 225 -0.35 -20.02 8.67
C LEU A 225 0.32 -21.41 8.54
N PHE A 226 -0.40 -22.46 8.86
CA PHE A 226 0.12 -23.82 8.88
C PHE A 226 -0.35 -24.65 7.70
N PRO A 227 0.55 -25.45 7.06
CA PRO A 227 0.14 -26.44 6.06
C PRO A 227 -0.75 -27.54 6.65
N LYS A 228 -0.49 -27.92 7.93
CA LYS A 228 -1.31 -28.78 8.77
C LYS A 228 -1.44 -28.16 10.15
N VAL A 229 -2.66 -28.13 10.67
CA VAL A 229 -2.93 -27.58 12.01
C VAL A 229 -2.25 -28.46 13.07
N PRO A 230 -1.37 -27.89 13.92
CA PRO A 230 -0.78 -28.64 15.03
C PRO A 230 -1.84 -29.14 16.01
N GLU A 231 -1.70 -30.38 16.53
CA GLU A 231 -2.65 -30.95 17.49
C GLU A 231 -2.85 -30.03 18.70
N ALA A 232 -1.76 -29.47 19.24
CA ALA A 232 -1.81 -28.58 20.40
C ALA A 232 -2.50 -27.22 20.09
N PHE A 233 -2.77 -26.90 18.82
CA PHE A 233 -3.47 -25.67 18.41
C PHE A 233 -4.92 -25.94 17.98
N LYS A 234 -5.34 -27.20 17.91
CA LYS A 234 -6.64 -27.62 17.37
C LYS A 234 -7.81 -26.91 18.04
N ALA A 235 -7.88 -26.90 19.37
CA ALA A 235 -8.99 -26.30 20.11
C ALA A 235 -9.12 -24.77 19.83
N ASP A 236 -8.03 -24.03 19.84
CA ASP A 236 -8.03 -22.60 19.51
C ASP A 236 -8.38 -22.38 18.03
N TYR A 237 -7.88 -23.24 17.15
CA TYR A 237 -8.13 -23.15 15.71
C TYR A 237 -9.61 -23.43 15.36
N GLU A 238 -10.26 -24.38 16.02
CA GLU A 238 -11.69 -24.69 15.86
C GLU A 238 -12.59 -23.46 16.12
N THR A 239 -12.15 -22.51 16.95
CA THR A 239 -12.89 -21.25 17.16
C THR A 239 -13.06 -20.43 15.88
N MET A 240 -12.27 -20.69 14.83
CA MET A 240 -12.36 -20.02 13.53
C MET A 240 -13.53 -20.55 12.69
N LEU A 241 -14.11 -21.71 13.01
CA LEU A 241 -15.31 -22.24 12.34
C LEU A 241 -16.56 -21.36 12.53
N THR A 242 -16.53 -20.50 13.55
CA THR A 242 -17.60 -19.53 13.84
C THR A 242 -17.13 -18.09 13.69
N ASP A 243 -16.08 -17.83 12.89
CA ASP A 243 -15.55 -16.49 12.66
C ASP A 243 -16.56 -15.60 11.94
N ALA A 244 -16.41 -14.28 12.07
CA ALA A 244 -17.23 -13.31 11.36
C ALA A 244 -17.04 -13.35 9.83
N SER A 245 -15.87 -13.81 9.38
CA SER A 245 -15.53 -13.97 7.96
C SER A 245 -15.82 -15.38 7.48
N TYR A 246 -16.76 -15.54 6.53
CA TYR A 246 -17.00 -16.82 5.86
C TYR A 246 -15.75 -17.44 5.24
N GLN A 247 -14.87 -16.60 4.70
CA GLN A 247 -13.60 -17.05 4.14
C GLN A 247 -12.69 -17.67 5.21
N THR A 248 -12.66 -17.10 6.41
CA THR A 248 -11.93 -17.67 7.55
C THR A 248 -12.54 -19.01 7.97
N GLN A 249 -13.89 -19.10 8.04
CA GLN A 249 -14.60 -20.35 8.36
C GLN A 249 -14.27 -21.45 7.34
N GLU A 250 -14.33 -21.13 6.04
CA GLU A 250 -14.03 -22.06 4.95
C GLU A 250 -12.59 -22.59 5.05
N ILE A 251 -11.62 -21.68 5.20
CA ILE A 251 -10.21 -22.07 5.36
C ILE A 251 -10.04 -22.97 6.59
N ALA A 252 -10.65 -22.61 7.72
CA ALA A 252 -10.55 -23.39 8.96
C ALA A 252 -11.14 -24.79 8.79
N LEU A 253 -12.29 -24.91 8.14
CA LEU A 253 -12.93 -26.19 7.88
C LEU A 253 -12.03 -27.12 7.05
N PHE A 254 -11.52 -26.63 5.93
CA PHE A 254 -10.67 -27.45 5.05
C PHE A 254 -9.32 -27.80 5.69
N GLN A 255 -8.73 -26.90 6.46
CA GLN A 255 -7.47 -27.17 7.14
C GLN A 255 -7.63 -28.17 8.27
N LEU A 256 -8.72 -28.12 9.05
CA LEU A 256 -9.04 -29.12 10.08
C LEU A 256 -9.30 -30.48 9.45
N TRP A 257 -10.10 -30.51 8.37
CA TRP A 257 -10.35 -31.73 7.61
C TRP A 257 -9.02 -32.37 7.15
N ASN A 258 -8.18 -31.64 6.45
CA ASN A 258 -6.89 -32.13 5.96
C ASN A 258 -5.90 -32.54 7.06
N SER A 259 -6.08 -32.02 8.27
CA SER A 259 -5.13 -32.25 9.37
C SER A 259 -5.52 -33.44 10.24
N PHE A 260 -6.84 -33.73 10.42
CA PHE A 260 -7.36 -34.64 11.42
C PHE A 260 -8.32 -35.72 10.90
N GLU A 261 -8.74 -35.67 9.64
CA GLU A 261 -9.41 -36.80 9.02
C GLU A 261 -8.40 -37.74 8.36
N ASN A 262 -8.37 -38.99 8.86
CA ASN A 262 -7.73 -40.15 8.23
C ASN A 262 -8.76 -40.96 7.45
#